data_a2237f43ef431ca0e4995c64795d8325
#
_entry.id   a2237f43ef431ca0e4995c64795d8325
#
_cell.length_a   1.000
_cell.length_b   1.000
_cell.length_c   1.000
_cell.angle_alpha   90.00
_cell.angle_beta   90.00
_cell.angle_gamma   90.00
#
_symmetry.space_group_name_H-M   'P 1'
#
loop_
_entity.id
_entity.type
_entity.pdbx_description
1 polymer ?
#
loop_
_entity_poly.entity_id
_entity_poly.type
_entity_poly.pdbx_seq_one_letter_code
_entity_poly.pdbx_strand_id
1 'polypeptide(L)'
;MAREIKRKLFHFLSLLYAAGFYFMGREAILKILVSILVIEGSIELVRLCVPRFNAWIMPLFGGIHREEETHKMSGIFWTLLGSVLTIWLFKDPMVVLCAMGYLVFADAAAALVGVPLGRHGFMGGKKSWEGSAACFLASWLVGLAFLNPLWALGAAVLVTAVELSPLPWNDNFWIPLLSGGFLTLRTVLA
;
A
#
# COMPACT_ATOMS: atom_id res chain seq x y z
N MET A 1 -4.59 -13.79 -13.08
CA MET A 1 -3.65 -12.79 -13.62
C MET A 1 -4.35 -11.47 -13.99
N ALA A 2 -5.33 -11.44 -14.90
CA ALA A 2 -6.00 -10.18 -15.30
C ALA A 2 -6.63 -9.39 -14.13
N ARG A 3 -7.25 -10.06 -13.14
CA ARG A 3 -7.80 -9.42 -11.93
C ARG A 3 -6.71 -8.75 -11.10
N GLU A 4 -5.57 -9.40 -10.92
CA GLU A 4 -4.45 -8.87 -10.15
C GLU A 4 -3.83 -7.63 -10.82
N ILE A 5 -3.67 -7.67 -12.13
CA ILE A 5 -3.20 -6.51 -12.90
C ILE A 5 -4.15 -5.32 -12.75
N LYS A 6 -5.48 -5.53 -12.88
CA LYS A 6 -6.48 -4.47 -12.67
C LYS A 6 -6.37 -3.87 -11.28
N ARG A 7 -6.25 -4.72 -10.26
CA ARG A 7 -6.10 -4.29 -8.86
C ARG A 7 -4.84 -3.43 -8.67
N LYS A 8 -3.71 -3.86 -9.27
CA LYS A 8 -2.46 -3.10 -9.17
C LYS A 8 -2.50 -1.79 -9.97
N LEU A 9 -3.13 -1.77 -11.13
CA LEU A 9 -3.37 -0.52 -11.87
C LEU A 9 -4.21 0.47 -11.04
N PHE A 10 -5.28 -0.02 -10.37
CA PHE A 10 -6.05 0.81 -9.46
C PHE A 10 -5.21 1.29 -8.27
N HIS A 11 -4.35 0.42 -7.74
CA HIS A 11 -3.43 0.78 -6.65
C HIS A 11 -2.44 1.89 -7.05
N PHE A 12 -2.02 1.96 -8.32
CA PHE A 12 -1.19 3.05 -8.83
C PHE A 12 -1.85 4.44 -8.72
N LEU A 13 -3.18 4.51 -8.60
CA LEU A 13 -3.88 5.77 -8.33
C LEU A 13 -3.44 6.41 -7.00
N SER A 14 -2.93 5.63 -6.04
CA SER A 14 -2.38 6.19 -4.80
C SER A 14 -1.12 7.05 -5.01
N LEU A 15 -0.47 7.00 -6.18
CA LEU A 15 0.53 8.00 -6.55
C LEU A 15 -0.05 9.42 -6.65
N LEU A 16 -1.35 9.54 -6.96
CA LEU A 16 -2.03 10.84 -6.94
C LEU A 16 -2.07 11.44 -5.53
N TYR A 17 -2.03 10.62 -4.48
CA TYR A 17 -1.97 11.10 -3.10
C TYR A 17 -0.60 11.72 -2.82
N ALA A 18 0.48 11.08 -3.28
CA ALA A 18 1.83 11.62 -3.19
C ALA A 18 2.00 12.90 -4.05
N ALA A 19 1.47 12.90 -5.27
CA ALA A 19 1.46 14.08 -6.13
C ALA A 19 0.64 15.22 -5.52
N GLY A 20 -0.55 14.93 -5.00
CA GLY A 20 -1.38 15.90 -4.28
C GLY A 20 -0.66 16.49 -3.07
N PHE A 21 0.05 15.66 -2.30
CA PHE A 21 0.86 16.13 -1.19
C PHE A 21 1.97 17.09 -1.67
N TYR A 22 2.66 16.77 -2.75
CA TYR A 22 3.75 17.58 -3.28
C TYR A 22 3.26 18.92 -3.88
N PHE A 23 2.19 18.90 -4.69
CA PHE A 23 1.72 20.07 -5.42
C PHE A 23 0.72 20.95 -4.65
N MET A 24 -0.15 20.34 -3.85
CA MET A 24 -1.22 21.08 -3.14
C MET A 24 -0.86 21.35 -1.68
N GLY A 25 0.17 20.67 -1.17
CA GLY A 25 0.55 20.73 0.22
C GLY A 25 -0.26 19.81 1.13
N ARG A 26 0.30 19.60 2.33
CA ARG A 26 -0.21 18.61 3.32
C ARG A 26 -1.65 18.86 3.74
N GLU A 27 -2.02 20.11 4.05
CA GLU A 27 -3.36 20.40 4.58
C GLU A 27 -4.45 20.20 3.54
N ALA A 28 -4.20 20.64 2.29
CA ALA A 28 -5.17 20.50 1.21
C ALA A 28 -5.42 19.02 0.87
N ILE A 29 -4.35 18.25 0.69
CA ILE A 29 -4.49 16.83 0.35
C ILE A 29 -5.11 16.03 1.51
N LEU A 30 -4.79 16.34 2.78
CA LEU A 30 -5.41 15.68 3.92
C LEU A 30 -6.93 15.91 3.96
N LYS A 31 -7.39 17.14 3.73
CA LYS A 31 -8.84 17.43 3.67
C LYS A 31 -9.53 16.58 2.60
N ILE A 32 -8.93 16.49 1.42
CA ILE A 32 -9.47 15.69 0.31
C ILE A 32 -9.48 14.19 0.68
N LEU A 33 -8.34 13.65 1.12
CA LEU A 33 -8.23 12.22 1.41
C LEU A 33 -9.05 11.78 2.62
N VAL A 34 -9.18 12.61 3.65
CA VAL A 34 -10.05 12.33 4.80
C VAL A 34 -11.52 12.35 4.36
N SER A 35 -11.92 13.28 3.49
CA SER A 35 -13.29 13.28 2.94
C SER A 35 -13.58 12.01 2.15
N ILE A 36 -12.64 11.58 1.30
CA ILE A 36 -12.77 10.31 0.55
C ILE A 36 -12.79 9.11 1.51
N LEU A 37 -11.94 9.10 2.54
CA LEU A 37 -11.88 8.03 3.54
C LEU A 37 -13.20 7.90 4.32
N VAL A 38 -13.83 9.02 4.68
CA VAL A 38 -15.13 9.02 5.36
C VAL A 38 -16.22 8.44 4.44
N ILE A 39 -16.25 8.86 3.18
CA ILE A 39 -17.22 8.34 2.20
C ILE A 39 -17.00 6.85 1.96
N GLU A 40 -15.78 6.45 1.65
CA GLU A 40 -15.44 5.06 1.37
C GLU A 40 -15.66 4.18 2.61
N GLY A 41 -15.21 4.62 3.79
CA GLY A 41 -15.42 3.91 5.05
C GLY A 41 -16.92 3.76 5.38
N SER A 42 -17.75 4.75 5.06
CA SER A 42 -19.20 4.66 5.22
C SER A 42 -19.79 3.60 4.28
N ILE A 43 -19.35 3.58 3.02
CA ILE A 43 -19.77 2.54 2.04
C ILE A 43 -19.35 1.16 2.53
N GLU A 44 -18.11 1.00 3.01
CA GLU A 44 -17.59 -0.24 3.56
C GLU A 44 -18.42 -0.73 4.77
N LEU A 45 -18.74 0.16 5.70
CA LEU A 45 -19.56 -0.18 6.87
C LEU A 45 -20.98 -0.61 6.45
N VAL A 46 -21.63 0.15 5.57
CA VAL A 46 -22.96 -0.18 5.09
C VAL A 46 -22.98 -1.53 4.37
N ARG A 47 -22.02 -1.80 3.48
CA ARG A 47 -21.98 -3.08 2.76
C ARG A 47 -21.72 -4.28 3.68
N LEU A 48 -20.91 -4.11 4.73
CA LEU A 48 -20.67 -5.17 5.69
C LEU A 48 -21.87 -5.43 6.62
N CYS A 49 -22.67 -4.39 6.90
CA CYS A 49 -23.87 -4.51 7.74
C CYS A 49 -25.12 -4.93 6.95
N VAL A 50 -25.20 -4.63 5.64
CA VAL A 50 -26.38 -4.87 4.82
C VAL A 50 -26.07 -5.83 3.67
N PRO A 51 -26.37 -7.14 3.81
CA PRO A 51 -26.01 -8.15 2.80
C PRO A 51 -26.58 -7.88 1.40
N ARG A 52 -27.78 -7.28 1.31
CA ARG A 52 -28.38 -6.91 0.02
C ARG A 52 -27.59 -5.83 -0.69
N PHE A 53 -27.11 -4.82 0.04
CA PHE A 53 -26.28 -3.77 -0.50
C PHE A 53 -24.91 -4.30 -0.91
N ASN A 54 -24.29 -5.19 -0.10
CA ASN A 54 -23.05 -5.85 -0.44
C ASN A 54 -23.18 -6.65 -1.75
N ALA A 55 -24.22 -7.46 -1.89
CA ALA A 55 -24.47 -8.24 -3.12
C ALA A 55 -24.71 -7.36 -4.36
N TRP A 56 -25.24 -6.15 -4.18
CA TRP A 56 -25.45 -5.20 -5.26
C TRP A 56 -24.18 -4.44 -5.65
N ILE A 57 -23.36 -4.01 -4.67
CA ILE A 57 -22.21 -3.14 -4.93
C ILE A 57 -20.96 -3.91 -5.37
N MET A 58 -20.73 -5.10 -4.83
CA MET A 58 -19.51 -5.90 -5.12
C MET A 58 -19.29 -6.19 -6.61
N PRO A 59 -20.32 -6.53 -7.42
CA PRO A 59 -20.15 -6.72 -8.87
C PRO A 59 -19.70 -5.46 -9.61
N LEU A 60 -20.03 -4.25 -9.12
CA LEU A 60 -19.65 -3.00 -9.76
C LEU A 60 -18.15 -2.76 -9.75
N PHE A 61 -17.44 -3.31 -8.78
CA PHE A 61 -15.99 -3.22 -8.69
C PHE A 61 -15.22 -4.23 -9.56
N GLY A 62 -15.94 -5.06 -10.34
CA GLY A 62 -15.42 -5.78 -11.50
C GLY A 62 -14.14 -6.60 -11.30
N GLY A 63 -13.92 -7.19 -10.11
CA GLY A 63 -12.73 -7.99 -9.82
C GLY A 63 -11.53 -7.21 -9.28
N ILE A 64 -11.72 -5.96 -8.85
CA ILE A 64 -10.72 -5.19 -8.08
C ILE A 64 -10.64 -5.74 -6.65
N HIS A 65 -11.77 -6.17 -6.08
CA HIS A 65 -11.84 -6.80 -4.76
C HIS A 65 -11.40 -8.27 -4.80
N ARG A 66 -10.77 -8.72 -3.72
CA ARG A 66 -10.52 -10.13 -3.47
C ARG A 66 -11.81 -10.81 -2.97
N GLU A 67 -11.94 -12.10 -3.18
CA GLU A 67 -13.10 -12.86 -2.67
C GLU A 67 -13.22 -12.78 -1.14
N GLU A 68 -12.09 -12.77 -0.45
CA GLU A 68 -12.03 -12.60 1.01
C GLU A 68 -12.57 -11.23 1.48
N GLU A 69 -12.51 -10.20 0.65
CA GLU A 69 -12.97 -8.84 0.97
C GLU A 69 -14.51 -8.71 0.94
N THR A 70 -15.22 -9.73 0.47
CA THR A 70 -16.69 -9.76 0.54
C THR A 70 -17.21 -9.64 1.98
N HIS A 71 -16.44 -10.11 2.96
CA HIS A 71 -16.81 -10.10 4.38
C HIS A 71 -15.84 -9.32 5.26
N LYS A 72 -14.92 -8.57 4.66
CA LYS A 72 -13.89 -7.77 5.35
C LYS A 72 -13.75 -6.41 4.68
N MET A 73 -13.12 -5.47 5.36
CA MET A 73 -12.73 -4.18 4.77
C MET A 73 -11.83 -4.40 3.57
N SER A 74 -12.07 -3.63 2.50
CA SER A 74 -11.33 -3.75 1.24
C SER A 74 -9.88 -3.29 1.34
N GLY A 75 -9.05 -3.77 0.42
CA GLY A 75 -7.69 -3.25 0.25
C GLY A 75 -7.67 -1.75 -0.07
N ILE A 76 -8.72 -1.23 -0.72
CA ILE A 76 -8.87 0.20 -1.03
C ILE A 76 -8.96 1.02 0.26
N PHE A 77 -9.80 0.60 1.20
CA PHE A 77 -9.93 1.24 2.51
C PHE A 77 -8.59 1.29 3.25
N TRP A 78 -7.88 0.16 3.31
CA TRP A 78 -6.60 0.08 4.01
C TRP A 78 -5.50 0.91 3.34
N THR A 79 -5.47 0.95 2.00
CA THR A 79 -4.56 1.82 1.22
C THR A 79 -4.82 3.29 1.54
N LEU A 80 -6.09 3.69 1.54
CA LEU A 80 -6.47 5.08 1.79
C LEU A 80 -6.19 5.49 3.24
N LEU A 81 -6.55 4.63 4.20
CA LEU A 81 -6.29 4.89 5.62
C LEU A 81 -4.79 4.96 5.92
N GLY A 82 -4.00 4.02 5.39
CA GLY A 82 -2.54 4.04 5.51
C GLY A 82 -1.92 5.30 4.92
N SER A 83 -2.40 5.74 3.75
CA SER A 83 -1.94 6.96 3.09
C SER A 83 -2.28 8.22 3.89
N VAL A 84 -3.52 8.33 4.38
CA VAL A 84 -3.97 9.46 5.24
C VAL A 84 -3.10 9.55 6.49
N LEU A 85 -2.92 8.43 7.19
CA LEU A 85 -2.10 8.40 8.41
C LEU A 85 -0.63 8.71 8.13
N THR A 86 -0.08 8.22 7.02
CA THR A 86 1.29 8.51 6.62
C THR A 86 1.49 10.01 6.37
N ILE A 87 0.60 10.65 5.60
CA ILE A 87 0.65 12.08 5.34
C ILE A 87 0.39 12.91 6.61
N TRP A 88 -0.45 12.40 7.52
CA TRP A 88 -0.76 13.07 8.78
C TRP A 88 0.38 13.00 9.80
N LEU A 89 1.04 11.84 9.93
CA LEU A 89 2.10 11.61 10.91
C LEU A 89 3.43 12.20 10.48
N PHE A 90 3.79 12.05 9.20
CA PHE A 90 5.10 12.48 8.71
C PHE A 90 5.01 13.83 7.99
N LYS A 91 5.87 14.76 8.41
CA LYS A 91 5.89 16.14 7.87
C LYS A 91 6.93 16.31 6.76
N ASP A 92 7.99 15.50 6.78
CA ASP A 92 9.07 15.57 5.80
C ASP A 92 8.57 15.07 4.44
N PRO A 93 8.59 15.90 3.38
CA PRO A 93 8.16 15.51 2.05
C PRO A 93 8.90 14.28 1.51
N MET A 94 10.19 14.15 1.80
CA MET A 94 10.99 13.02 1.34
C MET A 94 10.50 11.72 1.99
N VAL A 95 10.20 11.75 3.29
CA VAL A 95 9.67 10.60 4.02
C VAL A 95 8.34 10.16 3.44
N VAL A 96 7.42 11.12 3.23
CA VAL A 96 6.08 10.82 2.68
C VAL A 96 6.17 10.27 1.26
N LEU A 97 6.91 10.93 0.37
CA LEU A 97 7.04 10.50 -1.04
C LEU A 97 7.69 9.12 -1.16
N CYS A 98 8.74 8.87 -0.37
CA CYS A 98 9.43 7.58 -0.36
C CYS A 98 8.51 6.47 0.20
N ALA A 99 7.81 6.72 1.31
CA ALA A 99 6.87 5.75 1.90
C ALA A 99 5.70 5.42 0.97
N MET A 100 5.15 6.43 0.27
CA MET A 100 4.13 6.22 -0.75
C MET A 100 4.66 5.49 -1.99
N GLY A 101 5.92 5.74 -2.34
CA GLY A 101 6.61 4.97 -3.38
C GLY A 101 6.75 3.49 -3.01
N TYR A 102 7.10 3.18 -1.77
CA TYR A 102 7.14 1.79 -1.31
C TYR A 102 5.76 1.13 -1.35
N LEU A 103 4.73 1.82 -0.86
CA LEU A 103 3.36 1.32 -0.93
C LEU A 103 2.99 0.88 -2.36
N VAL A 104 3.28 1.72 -3.36
CA VAL A 104 2.85 1.46 -4.73
C VAL A 104 3.74 0.46 -5.44
N PHE A 105 5.06 0.70 -5.44
CA PHE A 105 5.96 -0.07 -6.30
C PHE A 105 6.36 -1.41 -5.70
N ALA A 106 6.55 -1.49 -4.37
CA ALA A 106 6.95 -2.73 -3.73
C ALA A 106 5.84 -3.78 -3.78
N ASP A 107 4.62 -3.40 -3.37
CA ASP A 107 3.46 -4.29 -3.39
C ASP A 107 3.07 -4.69 -4.83
N ALA A 108 3.17 -3.76 -5.80
CA ALA A 108 2.94 -4.10 -7.20
C ALA A 108 3.97 -5.10 -7.73
N ALA A 109 5.25 -4.88 -7.44
CA ALA A 109 6.32 -5.78 -7.89
C ALA A 109 6.17 -7.18 -7.28
N ALA A 110 5.90 -7.26 -5.97
CA ALA A 110 5.65 -8.54 -5.29
C ALA A 110 4.54 -9.35 -5.99
N ALA A 111 3.43 -8.71 -6.30
CA ALA A 111 2.28 -9.38 -6.92
C ALA A 111 2.51 -9.67 -8.41
N LEU A 112 3.04 -8.72 -9.18
CA LEU A 112 3.25 -8.90 -10.62
C LEU A 112 4.31 -9.95 -10.97
N VAL A 113 5.26 -10.18 -10.06
CA VAL A 113 6.27 -11.24 -10.22
C VAL A 113 5.83 -12.52 -9.50
N GLY A 114 5.36 -12.40 -8.25
CA GLY A 114 5.02 -13.56 -7.43
C GLY A 114 3.86 -14.38 -7.98
N VAL A 115 2.82 -13.75 -8.57
CA VAL A 115 1.67 -14.47 -9.10
C VAL A 115 2.00 -15.28 -10.36
N PRO A 116 2.67 -14.72 -11.41
CA PRO A 116 2.97 -15.47 -12.62
C PRO A 116 4.25 -16.33 -12.54
N LEU A 117 5.25 -15.91 -11.77
CA LEU A 117 6.59 -16.51 -11.78
C LEU A 117 6.95 -17.21 -10.47
N GLY A 118 6.11 -17.10 -9.43
CA GLY A 118 6.35 -17.73 -8.13
C GLY A 118 6.31 -19.24 -8.20
N ARG A 119 7.50 -19.86 -8.28
CA ARG A 119 7.68 -21.33 -8.31
C ARG A 119 7.96 -21.90 -6.92
N HIS A 120 8.61 -21.10 -6.08
CA HIS A 120 9.02 -21.50 -4.74
C HIS A 120 8.14 -20.80 -3.71
N GLY A 121 6.94 -21.37 -3.53
CA GLY A 121 5.96 -20.86 -2.56
C GLY A 121 6.37 -21.19 -1.12
N PHE A 122 6.07 -20.30 -0.19
CA PHE A 122 6.15 -20.50 1.25
C PHE A 122 4.93 -19.91 1.95
N MET A 123 4.81 -20.04 3.27
CA MET A 123 3.64 -19.61 4.05
C MET A 123 2.31 -20.16 3.50
N GLY A 124 2.28 -21.46 3.19
CA GLY A 124 1.10 -22.10 2.64
C GLY A 124 0.78 -21.72 1.19
N GLY A 125 1.78 -21.32 0.41
CA GLY A 125 1.65 -20.93 -1.00
C GLY A 125 1.12 -19.52 -1.25
N LYS A 126 0.92 -18.72 -0.18
CA LYS A 126 0.43 -17.34 -0.30
C LYS A 126 1.51 -16.35 -0.75
N LYS A 127 2.77 -16.65 -0.49
CA LYS A 127 3.94 -15.83 -0.84
C LYS A 127 4.95 -16.69 -1.59
N SER A 128 5.80 -16.06 -2.39
CA SER A 128 6.87 -16.74 -3.13
C SER A 128 8.19 -15.98 -2.98
N TRP A 129 9.30 -16.73 -3.04
CA TRP A 129 10.63 -16.12 -3.00
C TRP A 129 10.88 -15.13 -4.14
N GLU A 130 10.35 -15.43 -5.34
CA GLU A 130 10.45 -14.57 -6.50
C GLU A 130 9.69 -13.26 -6.29
N GLY A 131 8.48 -13.32 -5.72
CA GLY A 131 7.69 -12.14 -5.38
C GLY A 131 8.38 -11.27 -4.32
N SER A 132 8.95 -11.90 -3.28
CA SER A 132 9.66 -11.20 -2.22
C SER A 132 10.96 -10.56 -2.73
N ALA A 133 11.70 -11.24 -3.61
CA ALA A 133 12.87 -10.66 -4.26
C ALA A 133 12.50 -9.45 -5.13
N ALA A 134 11.38 -9.51 -5.85
CA ALA A 134 10.87 -8.38 -6.63
C ALA A 134 10.45 -7.21 -5.72
N CYS A 135 9.78 -7.49 -4.61
CA CYS A 135 9.45 -6.50 -3.57
C CYS A 135 10.71 -5.80 -3.06
N PHE A 136 11.72 -6.58 -2.69
CA PHE A 136 12.99 -6.06 -2.20
C PHE A 136 13.68 -5.16 -3.24
N LEU A 137 13.82 -5.64 -4.47
CA LEU A 137 14.48 -4.88 -5.54
C LEU A 137 13.73 -3.58 -5.86
N ALA A 138 12.42 -3.63 -5.97
CA ALA A 138 11.60 -2.45 -6.21
C ALA A 138 11.72 -1.45 -5.06
N SER A 139 11.68 -1.91 -3.81
CA SER A 139 11.88 -1.08 -2.63
C SER A 139 13.26 -0.44 -2.62
N TRP A 140 14.29 -1.21 -2.93
CA TRP A 140 15.65 -0.69 -2.97
C TRP A 140 15.81 0.40 -4.04
N LEU A 141 15.29 0.18 -5.25
CA LEU A 141 15.32 1.16 -6.33
C LEU A 141 14.54 2.45 -5.97
N VAL A 142 13.35 2.32 -5.37
CA VAL A 142 12.60 3.48 -4.85
C VAL A 142 13.44 4.20 -3.80
N GLY A 143 14.03 3.46 -2.87
CA GLY A 143 14.89 4.05 -1.83
C GLY A 143 16.06 4.83 -2.41
N LEU A 144 16.75 4.29 -3.41
CA LEU A 144 17.90 4.94 -4.05
C LEU A 144 17.55 6.28 -4.72
N ALA A 145 16.29 6.51 -5.08
CA ALA A 145 15.84 7.79 -5.62
C ALA A 145 15.79 8.91 -4.56
N PHE A 146 15.71 8.56 -3.27
CA PHE A 146 15.51 9.52 -2.17
C PHE A 146 16.59 9.42 -1.08
N LEU A 147 17.33 8.32 -0.99
CA LEU A 147 18.17 7.96 0.15
C LEU A 147 19.59 7.58 -0.31
N ASN A 148 20.54 7.64 0.61
CA ASN A 148 21.82 6.98 0.36
C ASN A 148 21.66 5.44 0.35
N PRO A 149 22.62 4.70 -0.24
CA PRO A 149 22.49 3.27 -0.44
C PRO A 149 22.25 2.44 0.83
N LEU A 150 22.82 2.86 1.97
CA LEU A 150 22.68 2.13 3.23
C LEU A 150 21.25 2.24 3.80
N TRP A 151 20.68 3.45 3.80
CA TRP A 151 19.31 3.66 4.23
C TRP A 151 18.30 3.06 3.26
N ALA A 152 18.58 3.13 1.94
CA ALA A 152 17.76 2.46 0.93
C ALA A 152 17.71 0.94 1.12
N LEU A 153 18.87 0.33 1.44
CA LEU A 153 18.97 -1.10 1.75
C LEU A 153 18.17 -1.46 3.01
N GLY A 154 18.35 -0.70 4.10
CA GLY A 154 17.61 -0.92 5.34
C GLY A 154 16.09 -0.79 5.15
N ALA A 155 15.64 0.22 4.39
CA ALA A 155 14.25 0.40 4.06
C ALA A 155 13.70 -0.76 3.20
N ALA A 156 14.46 -1.24 2.21
CA ALA A 156 14.07 -2.38 1.38
C ALA A 156 13.90 -3.67 2.20
N VAL A 157 14.82 -3.93 3.12
CA VAL A 157 14.71 -5.06 4.07
C VAL A 157 13.44 -4.91 4.91
N LEU A 158 13.19 -3.74 5.49
CA LEU A 158 12.00 -3.48 6.31
C LEU A 158 10.71 -3.69 5.50
N VAL A 159 10.59 -3.06 4.33
CA VAL A 159 9.39 -3.16 3.48
C VAL A 159 9.11 -4.61 3.08
N THR A 160 10.16 -5.35 2.70
CA THR A 160 10.03 -6.77 2.37
C THR A 160 9.62 -7.59 3.59
N ALA A 161 10.17 -7.31 4.76
CA ALA A 161 9.77 -7.97 6.00
C ALA A 161 8.31 -7.68 6.35
N VAL A 162 7.84 -6.45 6.17
CA VAL A 162 6.43 -6.07 6.37
C VAL A 162 5.53 -6.81 5.38
N GLU A 163 5.91 -6.85 4.10
CA GLU A 163 5.16 -7.57 3.06
C GLU A 163 5.06 -9.07 3.40
N LEU A 164 6.12 -9.67 3.94
CA LEU A 164 6.16 -11.07 4.33
C LEU A 164 5.42 -11.37 5.64
N SER A 165 5.27 -10.38 6.51
CA SER A 165 4.71 -10.58 7.85
C SER A 165 3.20 -10.81 7.80
N PRO A 166 2.65 -11.74 8.60
CA PRO A 166 1.21 -11.93 8.75
C PRO A 166 0.60 -10.87 9.67
N LEU A 167 0.84 -9.58 9.33
CA LEU A 167 0.28 -8.47 10.09
C LEU A 167 -1.24 -8.43 9.95
N PRO A 168 -1.95 -7.98 11.01
CA PRO A 168 -3.38 -7.80 10.94
C PRO A 168 -3.74 -6.78 9.86
N TRP A 169 -4.94 -6.92 9.30
CA TRP A 169 -5.51 -6.07 8.26
C TRP A 169 -4.86 -6.31 6.88
N ASN A 170 -4.16 -5.29 6.34
CA ASN A 170 -3.59 -5.34 5.00
C ASN A 170 -2.19 -4.73 4.98
N ASP A 171 -1.29 -5.29 4.16
CA ASP A 171 0.06 -4.80 3.93
C ASP A 171 0.09 -3.34 3.42
N ASN A 172 -0.91 -2.95 2.63
CA ASN A 172 -1.07 -1.58 2.14
C ASN A 172 -1.26 -0.53 3.25
N PHE A 173 -1.70 -0.93 4.42
CA PHE A 173 -1.77 -0.07 5.59
C PHE A 173 -0.40 0.04 6.27
N TRP A 174 0.28 -1.09 6.44
CA TRP A 174 1.50 -1.14 7.24
C TRP A 174 2.75 -0.66 6.50
N ILE A 175 2.87 -0.94 5.19
CA ILE A 175 4.04 -0.57 4.40
C ILE A 175 4.36 0.94 4.52
N PRO A 176 3.44 1.86 4.22
CA PRO A 176 3.77 3.29 4.26
C PRO A 176 4.00 3.80 5.69
N LEU A 177 3.30 3.27 6.69
CA LEU A 177 3.46 3.70 8.07
C LEU A 177 4.80 3.27 8.67
N LEU A 178 5.15 1.99 8.53
CA LEU A 178 6.37 1.47 9.11
C LEU A 178 7.61 1.97 8.37
N SER A 179 7.55 2.08 7.05
CA SER A 179 8.64 2.67 6.27
C SER A 179 8.80 4.16 6.56
N GLY A 180 7.71 4.92 6.68
CA GLY A 180 7.75 6.32 7.09
C GLY A 180 8.35 6.51 8.48
N GLY A 181 7.99 5.66 9.45
CA GLY A 181 8.60 5.64 10.78
C GLY A 181 10.10 5.38 10.74
N PHE A 182 10.54 4.36 9.97
CA PHE A 182 11.95 4.05 9.78
C PHE A 182 12.72 5.20 9.14
N LEU A 183 12.15 5.84 8.13
CA LEU A 183 12.79 6.96 7.45
C LEU A 183 12.88 8.20 8.34
N THR A 184 11.96 8.39 9.27
CA THR A 184 12.03 9.47 10.26
C THR A 184 13.19 9.29 11.23
N LEU A 185 13.57 8.04 11.57
CA LEU A 185 14.77 7.78 12.38
C LEU A 185 16.03 8.32 11.71
N ARG A 186 16.13 8.24 10.38
CA ARG A 186 17.24 8.83 9.63
C ARG A 186 17.35 10.34 9.87
N THR A 187 16.24 11.07 9.87
CA THR A 187 16.24 12.52 10.05
C THR A 187 16.61 12.94 11.48
N VAL A 188 16.45 12.03 12.43
CA VAL A 188 16.83 12.25 13.84
C VAL A 188 18.28 11.89 14.10
N LEU A 189 18.84 10.93 13.36
CA LEU A 189 20.19 10.39 13.54
C LEU A 189 21.24 11.05 12.63
N ALA A 190 20.84 11.88 11.68
CA ALA A 190 21.69 12.63 10.76
C ALA A 190 21.94 14.05 11.27
#